data_2f918b654c18ab366564c1c37f20c90a
#
_entry.id   2f918b654c18ab366564c1c37f20c90a
#
_cell.length_a   1.000
_cell.length_b   1.000
_cell.length_c   1.000
_cell.angle_alpha   90.00
_cell.angle_beta   90.00
_cell.angle_gamma   90.00
#
_symmetry.space_group_name_H-M   'P 1'
#
loop_
_entity.id
_entity.type
_entity.pdbx_description
1 polymer ?
#
loop_
_entity_poly.entity_id
_entity_poly.type
_entity_poly.pdbx_seq_one_letter_code
_entity_poly.pdbx_strand_id
1 'polypeptide(L)'
;MITVSNLCVQFGKRILFQDVNLKFTPGNCYGIIGANGAGKSTFLKTLYGGIDATRGTVTIGPHERLSVLKQNHFEFDDCTVLNTVLMGYAELWRVMNEKDALYAKPDFSEEDGIKASELEEKFAEMDGWNAESDAATLLSGLGIKEDLHQKYMRELSGKEKVKVLLAQALFGKPDNLLLDEPTNDLDLDTVTWLEHYLSEFENTVLVVSHDRHFLDSICTHTVDIDFNRIQMFAGNYSFWYESSQLALRQQQMQNKKAEEKKKELEEFIRRFSANVAKSKQTTSRKKMLEKLNIEEIKPSNRKYPGIIFTPARECGDRILEVKDLSKTVDGVKLFSNLNFTVNKDDKIVFLSRNTRAMTILFEILKDHIAPDTGSYTWGQTITKAYLPLDNEKFFKDDITLMDWLAQFSEDTSDLYLRGYLGKMLFSGDEVNKKANVLSGGERVRCMIARMMIRNANVLILDTPTNHLDLESIQAFNNTLVKFKGNVLMSSHDHEFIQTVSNRIIEIGPNGMIDKLMEYDDYISDDHIAELRERLYQ
;
A
#
# COMPACT_ATOMS: atom_id res chain seq x y z
N MET A 1 -22.02 -14.02 -1.73
CA MET A 1 -21.07 -14.93 -2.45
C MET A 1 -20.88 -14.45 -3.88
N ILE A 2 -19.65 -14.23 -4.31
CA ILE A 2 -19.33 -13.82 -5.69
C ILE A 2 -18.74 -15.01 -6.44
N THR A 3 -19.26 -15.32 -7.63
CA THR A 3 -18.74 -16.38 -8.49
C THR A 3 -18.30 -15.80 -9.83
N VAL A 4 -17.06 -16.13 -10.20
CA VAL A 4 -16.42 -15.69 -11.44
C VAL A 4 -16.22 -16.92 -12.33
N SER A 5 -16.70 -16.88 -13.57
CA SER A 5 -16.65 -18.02 -14.50
C SER A 5 -16.05 -17.60 -15.84
N ASN A 6 -14.93 -18.24 -16.22
CA ASN A 6 -14.21 -18.03 -17.48
C ASN A 6 -13.95 -16.56 -17.82
N LEU A 7 -13.67 -15.74 -16.79
CA LEU A 7 -13.49 -14.30 -16.93
C LEU A 7 -12.22 -14.00 -17.71
N CYS A 8 -12.33 -13.09 -18.68
CA CYS A 8 -11.22 -12.55 -19.44
C CYS A 8 -11.42 -11.03 -19.59
N VAL A 9 -10.35 -10.27 -19.33
CA VAL A 9 -10.32 -8.82 -19.56
C VAL A 9 -9.11 -8.47 -20.41
N GLN A 10 -9.36 -7.77 -21.51
CA GLN A 10 -8.36 -7.39 -22.50
C GLN A 10 -8.56 -5.95 -22.94
N PHE A 11 -7.48 -5.19 -23.02
CA PHE A 11 -7.45 -3.83 -23.57
C PHE A 11 -6.62 -3.80 -24.86
N GLY A 12 -7.28 -3.63 -26.00
CA GLY A 12 -6.62 -3.72 -27.30
C GLY A 12 -5.94 -5.08 -27.49
N LYS A 13 -4.61 -5.09 -27.62
CA LYS A 13 -3.81 -6.33 -27.76
C LYS A 13 -3.31 -6.90 -26.43
N ARG A 14 -3.48 -6.17 -25.32
CA ARG A 14 -2.97 -6.56 -24.00
C ARG A 14 -4.04 -7.33 -23.23
N ILE A 15 -3.80 -8.61 -23.00
CA ILE A 15 -4.59 -9.42 -22.07
C ILE A 15 -4.11 -9.15 -20.65
N LEU A 16 -4.98 -8.70 -19.76
CA LEU A 16 -4.65 -8.56 -18.33
C LEU A 16 -4.76 -9.91 -17.63
N PHE A 17 -5.89 -10.59 -17.79
CA PHE A 17 -6.09 -11.95 -17.26
C PHE A 17 -7.13 -12.68 -18.11
N GLN A 18 -7.00 -14.01 -18.12
CA GLN A 18 -7.89 -14.88 -18.88
C GLN A 18 -8.15 -16.21 -18.15
N ASP A 19 -9.25 -16.86 -18.53
CA ASP A 19 -9.68 -18.17 -18.02
C ASP A 19 -9.79 -18.21 -16.47
N VAL A 20 -10.26 -17.09 -15.87
CA VAL A 20 -10.37 -16.94 -14.43
C VAL A 20 -11.64 -17.60 -13.94
N ASN A 21 -11.49 -18.53 -13.01
CA ASN A 21 -12.60 -19.22 -12.34
C ASN A 21 -12.35 -19.15 -10.84
N LEU A 22 -13.14 -18.35 -10.12
CA LEU A 22 -12.99 -18.10 -8.68
C LEU A 22 -14.35 -18.07 -8.00
N LYS A 23 -14.36 -18.40 -6.72
CA LYS A 23 -15.53 -18.32 -5.87
C LYS A 23 -15.16 -17.69 -4.53
N PHE A 24 -15.81 -16.57 -4.21
CA PHE A 24 -15.62 -15.85 -2.95
C PHE A 24 -16.82 -16.14 -2.04
N THR A 25 -16.53 -16.62 -0.84
CA THR A 25 -17.56 -17.09 0.11
C THR A 25 -17.59 -16.21 1.37
N PRO A 26 -18.74 -16.06 2.02
CA PRO A 26 -18.86 -15.32 3.28
C PRO A 26 -17.91 -15.85 4.37
N GLY A 27 -17.59 -15.01 5.34
CA GLY A 27 -16.67 -15.32 6.43
C GLY A 27 -15.19 -15.34 6.03
N ASN A 28 -14.86 -14.82 4.85
CA ASN A 28 -13.48 -14.79 4.36
C ASN A 28 -13.09 -13.41 3.85
N CYS A 29 -11.85 -13.04 4.14
CA CYS A 29 -11.19 -11.87 3.57
C CYS A 29 -10.15 -12.32 2.53
N TYR A 30 -10.25 -11.75 1.33
CA TYR A 30 -9.42 -12.08 0.17
C TYR A 30 -8.51 -10.91 -0.17
N GLY A 31 -7.21 -11.04 0.09
CA GLY A 31 -6.18 -10.05 -0.28
C GLY A 31 -5.79 -10.20 -1.74
N ILE A 32 -6.08 -9.22 -2.57
CA ILE A 32 -5.73 -9.22 -4.00
C ILE A 32 -4.37 -8.56 -4.16
N ILE A 33 -3.40 -9.33 -4.66
CA ILE A 33 -2.03 -8.92 -4.85
C ILE A 33 -1.58 -9.07 -6.30
N GLY A 34 -0.52 -8.38 -6.67
CA GLY A 34 0.07 -8.42 -8.02
C GLY A 34 0.85 -7.17 -8.32
N ALA A 35 1.74 -7.24 -9.32
CA ALA A 35 2.56 -6.11 -9.74
C ALA A 35 1.72 -4.88 -10.13
N ASN A 36 2.32 -3.68 -10.11
CA ASN A 36 1.65 -2.49 -10.61
C ASN A 36 1.31 -2.65 -12.09
N GLY A 37 0.04 -2.35 -12.42
CA GLY A 37 -0.51 -2.55 -13.77
C GLY A 37 -0.85 -4.01 -14.11
N ALA A 38 -0.82 -4.96 -13.16
CA ALA A 38 -1.27 -6.34 -13.35
C ALA A 38 -2.79 -6.45 -13.52
N GLY A 39 -3.55 -5.43 -13.12
CA GLY A 39 -5.00 -5.37 -13.27
C GLY A 39 -5.80 -5.55 -11.98
N LYS A 40 -5.20 -5.31 -10.79
CA LYS A 40 -5.87 -5.42 -9.48
C LYS A 40 -7.17 -4.60 -9.41
N SER A 41 -7.08 -3.28 -9.58
CA SER A 41 -8.25 -2.39 -9.57
C SER A 41 -9.21 -2.66 -10.75
N THR A 42 -8.68 -3.13 -11.91
CA THR A 42 -9.50 -3.55 -13.03
C THR A 42 -10.32 -4.79 -12.68
N PHE A 43 -9.72 -5.76 -11.99
CA PHE A 43 -10.43 -6.95 -11.53
C PHE A 43 -11.55 -6.58 -10.56
N LEU A 44 -11.27 -5.74 -9.53
CA LEU A 44 -12.32 -5.24 -8.64
C LEU A 44 -13.43 -4.53 -9.43
N LYS A 45 -13.08 -3.62 -10.37
CA LYS A 45 -14.06 -2.91 -11.21
C LYS A 45 -14.91 -3.84 -12.05
N THR A 46 -14.34 -4.94 -12.54
CA THR A 46 -15.10 -5.96 -13.29
C THR A 46 -16.08 -6.71 -12.38
N LEU A 47 -15.73 -6.94 -11.10
CA LEU A 47 -16.61 -7.63 -10.16
C LEU A 47 -17.90 -6.85 -9.85
N TYR A 48 -17.83 -5.51 -9.80
CA TYR A 48 -19.03 -4.69 -9.55
C TYR A 48 -19.66 -4.09 -10.82
N GLY A 49 -19.20 -4.51 -12.01
CA GLY A 49 -19.77 -4.05 -13.28
C GLY A 49 -19.32 -2.66 -13.73
N GLY A 50 -18.26 -2.09 -13.11
CA GLY A 50 -17.66 -0.82 -13.54
C GLY A 50 -16.83 -0.93 -14.83
N ILE A 51 -16.43 -2.15 -15.21
CA ILE A 51 -15.75 -2.48 -16.45
C ILE A 51 -16.36 -3.77 -17.01
N ASP A 52 -16.74 -3.76 -18.28
CA ASP A 52 -17.27 -4.95 -18.95
C ASP A 52 -16.16 -5.99 -19.18
N ALA A 53 -16.50 -7.25 -18.87
CA ALA A 53 -15.63 -8.35 -19.20
C ALA A 53 -15.60 -8.58 -20.72
N THR A 54 -14.42 -8.86 -21.27
CA THR A 54 -14.30 -9.25 -22.68
C THR A 54 -14.97 -10.61 -22.93
N ARG A 55 -14.89 -11.51 -21.95
CA ARG A 55 -15.52 -12.83 -21.96
C ARG A 55 -15.72 -13.33 -20.53
N GLY A 56 -16.68 -14.21 -20.32
CA GLY A 56 -17.02 -14.79 -19.02
C GLY A 56 -18.09 -14.00 -18.29
N THR A 57 -18.41 -14.42 -17.07
CA THR A 57 -19.48 -13.84 -16.26
C THR A 57 -19.08 -13.72 -14.80
N VAL A 58 -19.59 -12.67 -14.16
CA VAL A 58 -19.55 -12.48 -12.70
C VAL A 58 -20.99 -12.56 -12.21
N THR A 59 -21.24 -13.39 -11.20
CA THR A 59 -22.56 -13.52 -10.58
C THR A 59 -22.44 -13.29 -9.08
N ILE A 60 -23.34 -12.47 -8.55
CA ILE A 60 -23.50 -12.20 -7.11
C ILE A 60 -24.77 -12.89 -6.66
N GLY A 61 -24.81 -13.39 -5.45
CA GLY A 61 -25.99 -14.06 -4.90
C GLY A 61 -27.24 -13.18 -4.97
N PRO A 62 -28.43 -13.77 -5.23
CA PRO A 62 -29.67 -13.01 -5.27
C PRO A 62 -29.91 -12.35 -3.90
N HIS A 63 -30.29 -11.08 -3.91
CA HIS A 63 -30.51 -10.24 -2.73
C HIS A 63 -29.26 -9.90 -1.91
N GLU A 64 -28.07 -10.27 -2.37
CA GLU A 64 -26.82 -9.87 -1.71
C GLU A 64 -26.42 -8.45 -2.09
N ARG A 65 -26.10 -7.65 -1.08
CA ARG A 65 -25.65 -6.28 -1.25
C ARG A 65 -24.13 -6.24 -1.48
N LEU A 66 -23.74 -5.49 -2.50
CA LEU A 66 -22.37 -5.19 -2.82
C LEU A 66 -22.05 -3.74 -2.45
N SER A 67 -21.01 -3.52 -1.66
CA SER A 67 -20.49 -2.20 -1.36
C SER A 67 -19.05 -2.05 -1.87
N VAL A 68 -18.72 -0.86 -2.36
CA VAL A 68 -17.42 -0.57 -2.97
C VAL A 68 -16.88 0.74 -2.40
N LEU A 69 -15.63 0.74 -1.98
CA LEU A 69 -14.94 1.98 -1.59
C LEU A 69 -14.75 2.87 -2.82
N LYS A 70 -15.40 4.03 -2.82
CA LYS A 70 -15.33 5.01 -3.91
C LYS A 70 -14.03 5.82 -3.82
N GLN A 71 -13.42 6.06 -4.98
CA GLN A 71 -12.18 6.84 -5.10
C GLN A 71 -12.42 8.32 -5.41
N ASN A 72 -13.66 8.70 -5.80
CA ASN A 72 -14.01 10.10 -6.08
C ASN A 72 -14.42 10.82 -4.81
N HIS A 73 -13.52 11.61 -4.26
CA HIS A 73 -13.70 12.32 -2.98
C HIS A 73 -14.65 13.53 -3.09
N PHE A 74 -15.03 13.95 -4.28
CA PHE A 74 -15.83 15.16 -4.52
C PHE A 74 -17.30 14.87 -4.87
N GLU A 75 -17.66 13.60 -5.03
CA GLU A 75 -19.01 13.18 -5.43
C GLU A 75 -20.10 13.63 -4.45
N PHE A 76 -19.75 13.76 -3.18
CA PHE A 76 -20.67 14.04 -2.08
C PHE A 76 -20.47 15.41 -1.43
N ASP A 77 -19.77 16.34 -2.08
CA ASP A 77 -19.41 17.64 -1.49
C ASP A 77 -20.61 18.46 -0.98
N ASP A 78 -21.78 18.29 -1.57
CA ASP A 78 -23.03 18.96 -1.18
C ASP A 78 -23.88 18.17 -0.16
N CYS A 79 -23.40 17.03 0.32
CA CYS A 79 -24.07 16.23 1.35
C CYS A 79 -23.42 16.44 2.72
N THR A 80 -24.19 16.23 3.79
CA THR A 80 -23.59 16.18 5.13
C THR A 80 -22.80 14.88 5.32
N VAL A 81 -21.84 14.90 6.22
CA VAL A 81 -21.00 13.74 6.56
C VAL A 81 -21.86 12.54 6.95
N LEU A 82 -22.82 12.71 7.85
CA LEU A 82 -23.70 11.64 8.31
C LEU A 82 -24.56 11.08 7.16
N ASN A 83 -25.18 11.95 6.35
CA ASN A 83 -25.98 11.52 5.22
C ASN A 83 -25.14 10.78 4.16
N THR A 84 -23.89 11.20 3.96
CA THR A 84 -22.96 10.51 3.06
C THR A 84 -22.74 9.06 3.49
N VAL A 85 -22.61 8.79 4.78
CA VAL A 85 -22.48 7.41 5.29
C VAL A 85 -23.78 6.64 5.09
N LEU A 86 -24.93 7.21 5.42
CA LEU A 86 -26.25 6.58 5.24
C LEU A 86 -26.54 6.20 3.79
N MET A 87 -26.09 7.01 2.83
CA MET A 87 -26.17 6.72 1.39
C MET A 87 -25.40 5.45 0.97
N GLY A 88 -24.51 4.91 1.81
CA GLY A 88 -23.85 3.64 1.61
C GLY A 88 -24.81 2.44 1.57
N TYR A 89 -25.99 2.59 2.17
CA TYR A 89 -27.09 1.62 2.02
C TYR A 89 -28.24 2.26 1.22
N ALA A 90 -28.13 2.21 -0.09
CA ALA A 90 -29.00 2.94 -1.01
C ALA A 90 -30.49 2.65 -0.82
N GLU A 91 -30.87 1.39 -0.51
CA GLU A 91 -32.26 1.03 -0.28
C GLU A 91 -32.81 1.62 1.01
N LEU A 92 -32.05 1.53 2.11
CA LEU A 92 -32.40 2.16 3.37
C LEU A 92 -32.54 3.69 3.23
N TRP A 93 -31.56 4.32 2.55
CA TRP A 93 -31.58 5.75 2.28
C TRP A 93 -32.84 6.17 1.48
N ARG A 94 -33.22 5.38 0.47
CA ARG A 94 -34.45 5.63 -0.30
C ARG A 94 -35.69 5.53 0.58
N VAL A 95 -35.83 4.45 1.35
CA VAL A 95 -36.98 4.24 2.25
C VAL A 95 -37.08 5.36 3.30
N MET A 96 -35.96 5.78 3.86
CA MET A 96 -35.87 6.88 4.83
C MET A 96 -36.39 8.18 4.22
N ASN A 97 -35.90 8.56 3.03
CA ASN A 97 -36.35 9.79 2.35
C ASN A 97 -37.80 9.71 1.89
N GLU A 98 -38.28 8.55 1.39
CA GLU A 98 -39.68 8.37 0.98
C GLU A 98 -40.61 8.48 2.20
N LYS A 99 -40.24 7.91 3.34
CA LYS A 99 -40.97 7.99 4.60
C LYS A 99 -41.06 9.43 5.07
N ASP A 100 -39.94 10.15 5.12
CA ASP A 100 -39.88 11.54 5.59
C ASP A 100 -40.68 12.47 4.66
N ALA A 101 -40.57 12.28 3.34
CA ALA A 101 -41.35 13.03 2.36
C ALA A 101 -42.86 12.75 2.49
N LEU A 102 -43.24 11.52 2.84
CA LEU A 102 -44.64 11.14 3.01
C LEU A 102 -45.24 11.81 4.27
N TYR A 103 -44.51 11.80 5.38
CA TYR A 103 -44.94 12.44 6.61
C TYR A 103 -44.92 13.98 6.55
N ALA A 104 -44.12 14.57 5.65
CA ALA A 104 -44.07 16.01 5.42
C ALA A 104 -45.25 16.54 4.58
N LYS A 105 -46.12 15.66 4.02
CA LYS A 105 -47.26 16.08 3.19
C LYS A 105 -48.30 16.82 4.06
N PRO A 106 -48.77 18.00 3.62
CA PRO A 106 -49.83 18.72 4.35
C PRO A 106 -51.20 18.01 4.29
N ASP A 107 -51.46 17.29 3.19
CA ASP A 107 -52.72 16.54 2.96
C ASP A 107 -52.44 15.03 3.05
N PHE A 108 -52.29 14.49 4.26
CA PHE A 108 -52.02 13.08 4.50
C PHE A 108 -53.34 12.25 4.34
N SER A 109 -53.38 11.42 3.32
CA SER A 109 -54.55 10.60 2.98
C SER A 109 -54.50 9.22 3.65
N GLU A 110 -55.63 8.46 3.59
CA GLU A 110 -55.68 7.07 4.07
C GLU A 110 -54.75 6.15 3.27
N GLU A 111 -54.59 6.40 1.95
CA GLU A 111 -53.62 5.69 1.09
C GLU A 111 -52.19 6.00 1.51
N ASP A 112 -51.88 7.24 1.88
CA ASP A 112 -50.57 7.63 2.43
C ASP A 112 -50.30 6.91 3.77
N GLY A 113 -51.35 6.66 4.58
CA GLY A 113 -51.24 5.90 5.83
C GLY A 113 -50.85 4.43 5.60
N ILE A 114 -51.42 3.78 4.61
CA ILE A 114 -51.09 2.40 4.23
C ILE A 114 -49.61 2.35 3.73
N LYS A 115 -49.26 3.26 2.82
CA LYS A 115 -47.89 3.34 2.31
C LYS A 115 -46.87 3.66 3.40
N ALA A 116 -47.19 4.51 4.37
CA ALA A 116 -46.34 4.80 5.51
C ALA A 116 -46.05 3.55 6.34
N SER A 117 -47.11 2.73 6.60
CA SER A 117 -46.93 1.48 7.35
C SER A 117 -46.05 0.47 6.60
N GLU A 118 -46.19 0.34 5.28
CA GLU A 118 -45.30 -0.50 4.48
C GLU A 118 -43.83 -0.02 4.48
N LEU A 119 -43.62 1.30 4.46
CA LEU A 119 -42.28 1.87 4.53
C LEU A 119 -41.68 1.71 5.93
N GLU A 120 -42.47 1.82 7.00
CA GLU A 120 -42.01 1.57 8.37
C GLU A 120 -41.63 0.10 8.60
N GLU A 121 -42.39 -0.83 8.06
CA GLU A 121 -42.07 -2.27 8.09
C GLU A 121 -40.71 -2.52 7.42
N LYS A 122 -40.51 -2.04 6.18
CA LYS A 122 -39.25 -2.14 5.47
C LYS A 122 -38.09 -1.44 6.20
N PHE A 123 -38.36 -0.26 6.76
CA PHE A 123 -37.36 0.49 7.53
C PHE A 123 -36.91 -0.27 8.77
N ALA A 124 -37.84 -0.93 9.48
CA ALA A 124 -37.55 -1.77 10.62
C ALA A 124 -36.78 -3.05 10.22
N GLU A 125 -37.15 -3.71 9.11
CA GLU A 125 -36.44 -4.89 8.58
C GLU A 125 -34.97 -4.58 8.25
N MET A 126 -34.66 -3.34 7.81
CA MET A 126 -33.32 -2.87 7.49
C MET A 126 -32.57 -2.25 8.69
N ASP A 127 -33.09 -2.44 9.90
CA ASP A 127 -32.54 -1.82 11.14
C ASP A 127 -32.42 -0.28 11.08
N GLY A 128 -33.35 0.35 10.38
CA GLY A 128 -33.33 1.77 10.08
C GLY A 128 -33.35 2.68 11.32
N TRP A 129 -33.93 2.21 12.43
CA TRP A 129 -33.99 2.96 13.69
C TRP A 129 -32.61 3.20 14.32
N ASN A 130 -31.66 2.31 14.08
CA ASN A 130 -30.28 2.40 14.57
C ASN A 130 -29.32 3.03 13.55
N ALA A 131 -29.77 3.27 12.32
CA ALA A 131 -28.94 3.68 11.19
C ALA A 131 -28.06 4.91 11.47
N GLU A 132 -28.60 5.97 12.07
CA GLU A 132 -27.84 7.18 12.40
C GLU A 132 -26.81 6.91 13.50
N SER A 133 -27.16 6.11 14.51
CA SER A 133 -26.25 5.74 15.59
C SER A 133 -25.10 4.86 15.09
N ASP A 134 -25.41 3.91 14.22
CA ASP A 134 -24.41 3.03 13.61
C ASP A 134 -23.45 3.82 12.69
N ALA A 135 -24.00 4.74 11.89
CA ALA A 135 -23.21 5.64 11.08
C ALA A 135 -22.28 6.54 11.92
N ALA A 136 -22.80 7.09 13.03
CA ALA A 136 -22.01 7.88 13.97
C ALA A 136 -20.91 7.05 14.66
N THR A 137 -21.20 5.79 14.99
CA THR A 137 -20.23 4.86 15.58
C THR A 137 -19.09 4.55 14.61
N LEU A 138 -19.40 4.28 13.33
CA LEU A 138 -18.39 4.07 12.29
C LEU A 138 -17.52 5.33 12.08
N LEU A 139 -18.14 6.51 12.01
CA LEU A 139 -17.43 7.78 11.87
C LEU A 139 -16.48 8.03 13.05
N SER A 140 -16.95 7.82 14.27
CA SER A 140 -16.14 7.99 15.48
C SER A 140 -14.99 6.99 15.54
N GLY A 141 -15.23 5.74 15.17
CA GLY A 141 -14.19 4.70 15.07
C GLY A 141 -13.09 5.05 14.06
N LEU A 142 -13.45 5.68 12.95
CA LEU A 142 -12.51 6.21 11.96
C LEU A 142 -11.88 7.57 12.34
N GLY A 143 -12.16 8.06 13.56
CA GLY A 143 -11.59 9.29 14.10
C GLY A 143 -12.21 10.57 13.56
N ILE A 144 -13.43 10.52 13.02
CA ILE A 144 -14.22 11.71 12.65
C ILE A 144 -15.03 12.15 13.88
N LYS A 145 -14.72 13.35 14.37
CA LYS A 145 -15.35 13.91 15.58
C LYS A 145 -16.84 14.21 15.35
N GLU A 146 -17.65 14.11 16.42
CA GLU A 146 -19.11 14.33 16.36
C GLU A 146 -19.51 15.73 15.83
N ASP A 147 -18.71 16.76 16.12
CA ASP A 147 -18.95 18.13 15.64
C ASP A 147 -18.82 18.26 14.10
N LEU A 148 -18.23 17.26 13.44
CA LEU A 148 -18.10 17.19 11.98
C LEU A 148 -19.28 16.45 11.31
N HIS A 149 -20.05 15.62 12.04
CA HIS A 149 -21.08 14.75 11.47
C HIS A 149 -22.19 15.51 10.71
N GLN A 150 -22.51 16.72 11.16
CA GLN A 150 -23.54 17.57 10.55
C GLN A 150 -22.98 18.59 9.54
N LYS A 151 -21.63 18.66 9.38
CA LYS A 151 -21.02 19.52 8.37
C LYS A 151 -21.13 18.94 6.98
N TYR A 152 -20.97 19.79 5.97
CA TYR A 152 -20.91 19.34 4.59
C TYR A 152 -19.56 18.72 4.27
N MET A 153 -19.56 17.71 3.38
CA MET A 153 -18.33 17.04 2.94
C MET A 153 -17.29 18.03 2.37
N ARG A 154 -17.71 19.10 1.68
CA ARG A 154 -16.81 20.13 1.14
C ARG A 154 -16.02 20.88 2.22
N GLU A 155 -16.46 20.85 3.46
CA GLU A 155 -15.79 21.51 4.60
C GLU A 155 -14.68 20.66 5.22
N LEU A 156 -14.62 19.37 4.87
CA LEU A 156 -13.63 18.43 5.37
C LEU A 156 -12.33 18.49 4.55
N SER A 157 -11.22 18.15 5.21
CA SER A 157 -9.95 17.91 4.54
C SER A 157 -10.02 16.65 3.66
N GLY A 158 -9.12 16.53 2.68
CA GLY A 158 -9.06 15.34 1.80
C GLY A 158 -8.95 14.03 2.57
N LYS A 159 -8.16 13.98 3.65
CA LYS A 159 -8.00 12.80 4.50
C LYS A 159 -9.29 12.44 5.25
N GLU A 160 -9.99 13.42 5.79
CA GLU A 160 -11.28 13.19 6.45
C GLU A 160 -12.33 12.70 5.47
N LYS A 161 -12.37 13.22 4.24
CA LYS A 161 -13.26 12.71 3.17
C LYS A 161 -13.02 11.23 2.89
N VAL A 162 -11.77 10.77 2.82
CA VAL A 162 -11.44 9.35 2.63
C VAL A 162 -12.02 8.49 3.75
N LYS A 163 -11.87 8.93 5.01
CA LYS A 163 -12.42 8.24 6.19
C LYS A 163 -13.95 8.13 6.14
N VAL A 164 -14.64 9.20 5.71
CA VAL A 164 -16.11 9.22 5.56
C VAL A 164 -16.55 8.27 4.44
N LEU A 165 -15.85 8.23 3.29
CA LEU A 165 -16.16 7.30 2.21
C LEU A 165 -15.89 5.83 2.61
N LEU A 166 -14.90 5.61 3.46
CA LEU A 166 -14.69 4.29 4.05
C LEU A 166 -15.85 3.90 4.98
N ALA A 167 -16.28 4.81 5.87
CA ALA A 167 -17.48 4.59 6.68
C ALA A 167 -18.72 4.29 5.83
N GLN A 168 -18.91 5.02 4.72
CA GLN A 168 -19.98 4.77 3.75
C GLN A 168 -19.91 3.35 3.18
N ALA A 169 -18.72 2.87 2.81
CA ALA A 169 -18.55 1.53 2.26
C ALA A 169 -18.83 0.43 3.30
N LEU A 170 -18.48 0.66 4.56
CA LEU A 170 -18.69 -0.29 5.67
C LEU A 170 -20.14 -0.29 6.20
N PHE A 171 -20.90 0.79 5.94
CA PHE A 171 -22.21 1.00 6.56
C PHE A 171 -23.23 -0.09 6.21
N GLY A 172 -23.93 -0.52 7.25
CA GLY A 172 -25.00 -1.54 7.17
C GLY A 172 -24.47 -2.94 6.89
N LYS A 173 -23.18 -3.24 7.11
CA LYS A 173 -22.56 -4.58 6.98
C LYS A 173 -22.91 -5.29 5.65
N PRO A 174 -22.41 -4.80 4.49
CA PRO A 174 -22.73 -5.38 3.18
C PRO A 174 -22.34 -6.86 3.09
N ASP A 175 -23.08 -7.66 2.30
CA ASP A 175 -22.77 -9.07 2.07
C ASP A 175 -21.44 -9.28 1.33
N ASN A 176 -21.09 -8.32 0.48
CA ASN A 176 -19.84 -8.31 -0.27
C ASN A 176 -19.24 -6.90 -0.22
N LEU A 177 -18.03 -6.79 0.32
CA LEU A 177 -17.29 -5.54 0.49
C LEU A 177 -16.05 -5.53 -0.40
N LEU A 178 -15.91 -4.52 -1.25
CA LEU A 178 -14.77 -4.33 -2.14
C LEU A 178 -13.99 -3.08 -1.75
N LEU A 179 -12.74 -3.25 -1.35
CA LEU A 179 -11.85 -2.19 -0.90
C LEU A 179 -10.62 -2.09 -1.83
N ASP A 180 -10.42 -0.95 -2.47
CA ASP A 180 -9.24 -0.69 -3.30
C ASP A 180 -8.34 0.33 -2.58
N GLU A 181 -7.22 -0.14 -2.03
CA GLU A 181 -6.23 0.62 -1.26
C GLU A 181 -6.83 1.39 -0.06
N PRO A 182 -7.57 0.72 0.84
CA PRO A 182 -8.29 1.40 1.93
C PRO A 182 -7.38 2.04 2.99
N THR A 183 -6.12 1.62 3.08
CA THR A 183 -5.14 2.13 4.06
C THR A 183 -4.43 3.40 3.60
N ASN A 184 -4.55 3.77 2.31
CA ASN A 184 -3.93 4.98 1.81
C ASN A 184 -4.51 6.23 2.50
N ASP A 185 -3.63 7.17 2.84
CA ASP A 185 -3.95 8.44 3.50
C ASP A 185 -4.56 8.32 4.91
N LEU A 186 -4.66 7.11 5.49
CA LEU A 186 -5.08 6.90 6.87
C LEU A 186 -3.89 7.05 7.82
N ASP A 187 -4.19 7.51 9.04
CA ASP A 187 -3.25 7.42 10.16
C ASP A 187 -3.27 6.03 10.80
N LEU A 188 -2.24 5.74 11.57
CA LEU A 188 -2.01 4.42 12.13
C LEU A 188 -3.14 3.95 13.05
N ASP A 189 -3.67 4.85 13.89
CA ASP A 189 -4.78 4.54 14.80
C ASP A 189 -6.03 4.13 14.01
N THR A 190 -6.29 4.80 12.88
CA THR A 190 -7.40 4.46 11.96
C THR A 190 -7.18 3.12 11.25
N VAL A 191 -5.94 2.82 10.83
CA VAL A 191 -5.61 1.52 10.20
C VAL A 191 -5.82 0.39 11.20
N THR A 192 -5.32 0.51 12.42
CA THR A 192 -5.51 -0.50 13.49
C THR A 192 -7.00 -0.73 13.80
N TRP A 193 -7.79 0.34 13.86
CA TRP A 193 -9.24 0.21 14.03
C TRP A 193 -9.89 -0.54 12.86
N LEU A 194 -9.47 -0.24 11.62
CA LEU A 194 -9.99 -0.91 10.42
C LEU A 194 -9.61 -2.40 10.39
N GLU A 195 -8.39 -2.76 10.78
CA GLU A 195 -7.93 -4.14 10.93
C GLU A 195 -8.83 -4.91 11.88
N HIS A 196 -9.08 -4.34 13.07
CA HIS A 196 -9.96 -4.96 14.05
C HIS A 196 -11.38 -5.13 13.54
N TYR A 197 -11.95 -4.09 12.92
CA TYR A 197 -13.29 -4.14 12.34
C TYR A 197 -13.42 -5.22 11.25
N LEU A 198 -12.45 -5.30 10.34
CA LEU A 198 -12.46 -6.27 9.24
C LEU A 198 -12.15 -7.70 9.69
N SER A 199 -11.38 -7.89 10.76
CA SER A 199 -11.11 -9.22 11.33
C SER A 199 -12.37 -9.87 11.94
N GLU A 200 -13.31 -9.05 12.41
CA GLU A 200 -14.61 -9.48 12.94
C GLU A 200 -15.74 -9.48 11.90
N PHE A 201 -15.42 -9.12 10.64
CA PHE A 201 -16.42 -9.00 9.59
C PHE A 201 -16.86 -10.37 9.06
N GLU A 202 -18.14 -10.73 9.28
CA GLU A 202 -18.67 -12.08 9.00
C GLU A 202 -18.98 -12.34 7.52
N ASN A 203 -18.99 -11.31 6.68
CA ASN A 203 -19.35 -11.41 5.27
C ASN A 203 -18.10 -11.51 4.36
N THR A 204 -18.28 -11.38 3.05
CA THR A 204 -17.19 -11.48 2.07
C THR A 204 -16.45 -10.14 1.95
N VAL A 205 -15.14 -10.13 2.14
CA VAL A 205 -14.29 -8.96 1.90
C VAL A 205 -13.28 -9.26 0.80
N LEU A 206 -13.16 -8.38 -0.18
CA LEU A 206 -12.09 -8.38 -1.17
C LEU A 206 -11.32 -7.07 -1.03
N VAL A 207 -10.03 -7.16 -0.75
CA VAL A 207 -9.19 -5.99 -0.53
C VAL A 207 -7.95 -6.01 -1.43
N VAL A 208 -7.68 -4.88 -2.06
CA VAL A 208 -6.37 -4.59 -2.66
C VAL A 208 -5.64 -3.69 -1.69
N SER A 209 -4.44 -4.05 -1.28
CA SER A 209 -3.57 -3.19 -0.46
C SER A 209 -2.10 -3.44 -0.77
N HIS A 210 -1.28 -2.42 -0.57
CA HIS A 210 0.17 -2.49 -0.58
C HIS A 210 0.76 -2.54 0.85
N ASP A 211 -0.08 -2.55 1.87
CA ASP A 211 0.29 -2.73 3.26
C ASP A 211 0.29 -4.23 3.61
N ARG A 212 1.50 -4.76 3.88
CA ARG A 212 1.69 -6.19 4.20
C ARG A 212 1.11 -6.57 5.54
N HIS A 213 1.32 -5.73 6.56
CA HIS A 213 0.80 -5.99 7.89
C HIS A 213 -0.73 -6.04 7.87
N PHE A 214 -1.36 -5.08 7.20
CA PHE A 214 -2.80 -5.07 6.99
C PHE A 214 -3.31 -6.34 6.31
N LEU A 215 -2.66 -6.77 5.21
CA LEU A 215 -3.03 -8.02 4.53
C LEU A 215 -2.84 -9.26 5.42
N ASP A 216 -1.79 -9.29 6.23
CA ASP A 216 -1.52 -10.41 7.12
C ASP A 216 -2.48 -10.47 8.31
N SER A 217 -2.93 -9.32 8.80
CA SER A 217 -3.86 -9.20 9.93
C SER A 217 -5.28 -9.64 9.57
N ILE A 218 -5.77 -9.34 8.35
CA ILE A 218 -7.18 -9.54 8.00
C ILE A 218 -7.44 -10.66 7.00
N CYS A 219 -6.48 -11.02 6.14
CA CYS A 219 -6.75 -11.91 5.02
C CYS A 219 -6.67 -13.39 5.41
N THR A 220 -7.72 -14.15 5.06
CA THR A 220 -7.79 -15.61 5.14
C THR A 220 -7.27 -16.27 3.87
N HIS A 221 -7.33 -15.56 2.74
CA HIS A 221 -6.92 -16.03 1.42
C HIS A 221 -6.16 -14.94 0.67
N THR A 222 -5.21 -15.36 -0.15
CA THR A 222 -4.46 -14.47 -1.04
C THR A 222 -4.82 -14.77 -2.49
N VAL A 223 -5.22 -13.75 -3.25
CA VAL A 223 -5.57 -13.82 -4.67
C VAL A 223 -4.46 -13.15 -5.47
N ASP A 224 -3.66 -13.96 -6.15
CA ASP A 224 -2.48 -13.52 -6.89
C ASP A 224 -2.79 -13.30 -8.36
N ILE A 225 -2.51 -12.08 -8.86
CA ILE A 225 -2.60 -11.71 -10.28
C ILE A 225 -1.21 -11.68 -10.88
N ASP A 226 -0.82 -12.77 -11.54
CA ASP A 226 0.45 -12.88 -12.26
C ASP A 226 0.32 -13.76 -13.51
N PHE A 227 1.23 -13.65 -14.47
CA PHE A 227 1.25 -14.44 -15.71
C PHE A 227 -0.05 -14.38 -16.52
N ASN A 228 -0.78 -13.26 -16.48
CA ASN A 228 -2.11 -13.07 -17.08
C ASN A 228 -3.17 -14.07 -16.56
N ARG A 229 -3.01 -14.54 -15.33
CA ARG A 229 -3.93 -15.42 -14.62
C ARG A 229 -4.22 -14.87 -13.24
N ILE A 230 -5.30 -15.34 -12.65
CA ILE A 230 -5.63 -15.06 -11.26
C ILE A 230 -5.74 -16.41 -10.55
N GLN A 231 -4.97 -16.56 -9.47
CA GLN A 231 -4.95 -17.78 -8.65
C GLN A 231 -5.25 -17.43 -7.20
N MET A 232 -6.00 -18.28 -6.52
CA MET A 232 -6.33 -18.13 -5.12
C MET A 232 -5.56 -19.15 -4.28
N PHE A 233 -5.00 -18.68 -3.17
CA PHE A 233 -4.26 -19.47 -2.20
C PHE A 233 -4.91 -19.29 -0.82
N ALA A 234 -5.04 -20.37 -0.06
CA ALA A 234 -5.43 -20.30 1.33
C ALA A 234 -4.24 -19.78 2.17
N GLY A 235 -4.50 -18.86 3.08
CA GLY A 235 -3.52 -18.20 3.90
C GLY A 235 -3.33 -16.73 3.56
N ASN A 236 -2.70 -15.99 4.47
CA ASN A 236 -2.39 -14.58 4.35
C ASN A 236 -1.22 -14.30 3.40
N TYR A 237 -0.82 -13.03 3.29
CA TYR A 237 0.25 -12.60 2.37
C TYR A 237 1.60 -13.24 2.70
N SER A 238 2.02 -13.27 3.96
CA SER A 238 3.30 -13.82 4.38
C SER A 238 3.39 -15.32 4.08
N PHE A 239 2.34 -16.08 4.38
CA PHE A 239 2.27 -17.51 4.05
C PHE A 239 2.37 -17.76 2.54
N TRP A 240 1.63 -16.97 1.74
CA TRP A 240 1.72 -17.03 0.29
C TRP A 240 3.12 -16.69 -0.22
N TYR A 241 3.74 -15.62 0.32
CA TYR A 241 5.07 -15.17 -0.08
C TYR A 241 6.13 -16.26 0.17
N GLU A 242 6.19 -16.81 1.38
CA GLU A 242 7.12 -17.88 1.75
C GLU A 242 6.92 -19.12 0.87
N SER A 243 5.68 -19.55 0.69
CA SER A 243 5.33 -20.70 -0.14
C SER A 243 5.72 -20.49 -1.60
N SER A 244 5.49 -19.31 -2.15
CA SER A 244 5.85 -18.96 -3.54
C SER A 244 7.36 -18.92 -3.74
N GLN A 245 8.12 -18.37 -2.77
CA GLN A 245 9.57 -18.35 -2.80
C GLN A 245 10.17 -19.77 -2.72
N LEU A 246 9.58 -20.62 -1.86
CA LEU A 246 10.01 -22.02 -1.74
C LEU A 246 9.76 -22.78 -3.04
N ALA A 247 8.58 -22.64 -3.64
CA ALA A 247 8.23 -23.27 -4.91
C ALA A 247 9.16 -22.82 -6.04
N LEU A 248 9.47 -21.52 -6.13
CA LEU A 248 10.40 -20.98 -7.11
C LEU A 248 11.82 -21.55 -6.96
N ARG A 249 12.33 -21.63 -5.72
CA ARG A 249 13.64 -22.23 -5.43
C ARG A 249 13.68 -23.71 -5.81
N GLN A 250 12.63 -24.46 -5.49
CA GLN A 250 12.54 -25.87 -5.87
C GLN A 250 12.53 -26.06 -7.38
N GLN A 251 11.78 -25.25 -8.11
CA GLN A 251 11.72 -25.28 -9.56
C GLN A 251 13.07 -24.92 -10.19
N GLN A 252 13.77 -23.89 -9.67
CA GLN A 252 15.12 -23.53 -10.11
C GLN A 252 16.12 -24.68 -9.90
N MET A 253 16.06 -25.34 -8.72
CA MET A 253 16.92 -26.49 -8.43
C MET A 253 16.63 -27.68 -9.35
N GLN A 254 15.36 -27.95 -9.64
CA GLN A 254 14.95 -29.01 -10.57
C GLN A 254 15.42 -28.70 -11.98
N ASN A 255 15.25 -27.47 -12.46
CA ASN A 255 15.71 -27.05 -13.78
C ASN A 255 17.25 -27.15 -13.90
N LYS A 256 17.99 -26.71 -12.88
CA LYS A 256 19.46 -26.84 -12.86
C LYS A 256 19.90 -28.32 -12.97
N LYS A 257 19.29 -29.21 -12.19
CA LYS A 257 19.56 -30.67 -12.29
C LYS A 257 19.19 -31.22 -13.66
N ALA A 258 18.08 -30.77 -14.24
CA ALA A 258 17.66 -31.18 -15.57
C ALA A 258 18.62 -30.67 -16.65
N GLU A 259 19.12 -29.43 -16.55
CA GLU A 259 20.14 -28.89 -17.46
C GLU A 259 21.49 -29.63 -17.36
N GLU A 260 21.96 -29.93 -16.15
CA GLU A 260 23.17 -30.74 -15.93
C GLU A 260 23.00 -32.12 -16.55
N LYS A 261 21.85 -32.76 -16.33
CA LYS A 261 21.52 -34.05 -16.92
C LYS A 261 21.46 -33.99 -18.45
N LYS A 262 20.88 -32.92 -19.00
CA LYS A 262 20.83 -32.66 -20.43
C LYS A 262 22.24 -32.59 -21.03
N LYS A 263 23.14 -31.81 -20.42
CA LYS A 263 24.54 -31.67 -20.84
C LYS A 263 25.28 -33.03 -20.84
N GLU A 264 25.14 -33.81 -19.76
CA GLU A 264 25.73 -35.17 -19.68
C GLU A 264 25.23 -36.08 -20.80
N LEU A 265 23.92 -36.08 -21.08
CA LEU A 265 23.32 -36.89 -22.12
C LEU A 265 23.79 -36.45 -23.53
N GLU A 266 23.82 -35.15 -23.78
CA GLU A 266 24.29 -34.57 -25.04
C GLU A 266 25.79 -34.87 -25.29
N GLU A 267 26.65 -34.73 -24.27
CA GLU A 267 28.06 -35.08 -24.36
C GLU A 267 28.28 -36.57 -24.66
N PHE A 268 27.52 -37.42 -23.95
CA PHE A 268 27.60 -38.86 -24.22
C PHE A 268 27.14 -39.20 -25.63
N ILE A 269 26.03 -38.66 -26.10
CA ILE A 269 25.51 -38.86 -27.45
C ILE A 269 26.54 -38.38 -28.49
N ARG A 270 27.11 -37.18 -28.28
CA ARG A 270 28.16 -36.64 -29.18
C ARG A 270 29.40 -37.52 -29.25
N ARG A 271 29.87 -38.00 -28.09
CA ARG A 271 31.09 -38.83 -27.99
C ARG A 271 30.94 -40.23 -28.63
N PHE A 272 29.73 -40.80 -28.57
CA PHE A 272 29.48 -42.18 -28.97
C PHE A 272 28.52 -42.34 -30.15
N SER A 273 28.16 -41.26 -30.85
CA SER A 273 27.20 -41.27 -31.96
C SER A 273 27.62 -42.19 -33.13
N ALA A 274 28.91 -42.31 -33.41
CA ALA A 274 29.46 -43.14 -34.49
C ALA A 274 29.88 -44.56 -34.05
N ASN A 275 29.71 -44.93 -32.78
CA ASN A 275 30.17 -46.20 -32.22
C ASN A 275 29.06 -47.26 -32.28
N VAL A 276 29.20 -48.24 -33.18
CA VAL A 276 28.24 -49.32 -33.42
C VAL A 276 27.99 -50.15 -32.15
N ALA A 277 29.04 -50.45 -31.35
CA ALA A 277 28.90 -51.24 -30.11
C ALA A 277 28.08 -50.54 -29.02
N LYS A 278 28.00 -49.21 -29.05
CA LYS A 278 27.23 -48.39 -28.10
C LYS A 278 25.91 -47.85 -28.66
N SER A 279 25.52 -48.26 -29.87
CA SER A 279 24.31 -47.78 -30.55
C SER A 279 23.03 -47.90 -29.71
N LYS A 280 22.80 -49.05 -29.04
CA LYS A 280 21.64 -49.23 -28.13
C LYS A 280 21.65 -48.27 -26.95
N GLN A 281 22.81 -48.00 -26.35
CA GLN A 281 22.95 -47.05 -25.24
C GLN A 281 22.71 -45.61 -25.68
N THR A 282 23.22 -45.24 -26.86
CA THR A 282 23.03 -43.91 -27.46
C THR A 282 21.55 -43.67 -27.77
N THR A 283 20.86 -44.70 -28.35
CA THR A 283 19.41 -44.60 -28.61
C THR A 283 18.59 -44.48 -27.32
N SER A 284 18.94 -45.23 -26.26
CA SER A 284 18.28 -45.13 -24.96
C SER A 284 18.46 -43.72 -24.35
N ARG A 285 19.67 -43.16 -24.45
CA ARG A 285 19.96 -41.82 -23.94
C ARG A 285 19.32 -40.70 -24.76
N LYS A 286 19.15 -40.87 -26.07
CA LYS A 286 18.34 -39.94 -26.89
C LYS A 286 16.87 -39.91 -26.41
N LYS A 287 16.29 -41.10 -26.16
CA LYS A 287 14.93 -41.18 -25.60
C LYS A 287 14.83 -40.57 -24.20
N MET A 288 15.89 -40.65 -23.39
CA MET A 288 15.92 -39.95 -22.08
C MET A 288 16.01 -38.43 -22.25
N LEU A 289 16.77 -37.96 -23.23
CA LEU A 289 16.88 -36.52 -23.56
C LEU A 289 15.53 -35.97 -24.04
N GLU A 290 14.82 -36.71 -24.91
CA GLU A 290 13.48 -36.34 -25.39
C GLU A 290 12.42 -36.28 -24.27
N LYS A 291 12.59 -37.09 -23.22
CA LYS A 291 11.71 -37.11 -22.05
C LYS A 291 12.09 -36.10 -20.97
N LEU A 292 13.23 -35.44 -21.10
CA LEU A 292 13.69 -34.45 -20.13
C LEU A 292 12.91 -33.16 -20.34
N ASN A 293 11.93 -32.96 -19.49
CA ASN A 293 11.11 -31.76 -19.48
C ASN A 293 11.83 -30.68 -18.63
N ILE A 294 12.37 -29.67 -19.28
CA ILE A 294 12.85 -28.46 -18.64
C ILE A 294 11.68 -27.50 -18.71
N GLU A 295 10.97 -27.33 -17.60
CA GLU A 295 9.89 -26.36 -17.54
C GLU A 295 10.48 -24.95 -17.68
N GLU A 296 10.08 -24.24 -18.73
CA GLU A 296 10.38 -22.82 -18.83
C GLU A 296 9.77 -22.09 -17.65
N ILE A 297 10.62 -21.56 -16.78
CA ILE A 297 10.18 -20.60 -15.74
C ILE A 297 9.75 -19.35 -16.50
N LYS A 298 8.43 -19.17 -16.64
CA LYS A 298 7.91 -17.94 -17.21
C LYS A 298 8.36 -16.79 -16.32
N PRO A 299 8.93 -15.71 -16.87
CA PRO A 299 9.31 -14.56 -16.08
C PRO A 299 8.05 -13.95 -15.43
N SER A 300 8.03 -13.86 -14.12
CA SER A 300 6.97 -13.16 -13.40
C SER A 300 6.92 -11.69 -13.83
N ASN A 301 5.74 -11.10 -13.83
CA ASN A 301 5.56 -9.66 -14.01
C ASN A 301 6.10 -8.85 -12.82
N ARG A 302 6.34 -9.53 -11.68
CA ARG A 302 6.94 -8.93 -10.50
C ARG A 302 8.41 -8.66 -10.71
N LYS A 303 8.78 -7.40 -10.60
CA LYS A 303 10.16 -6.94 -10.71
C LYS A 303 10.55 -6.21 -9.43
N TYR A 304 11.63 -6.65 -8.82
CA TYR A 304 12.18 -6.00 -7.63
C TYR A 304 13.23 -4.98 -8.06
N PRO A 305 13.12 -3.70 -7.65
CA PRO A 305 14.17 -2.72 -7.93
C PRO A 305 15.47 -3.09 -7.21
N GLY A 306 16.59 -2.85 -7.86
CA GLY A 306 17.92 -3.10 -7.33
C GLY A 306 18.42 -1.97 -6.43
N ILE A 307 17.73 -1.69 -5.33
CA ILE A 307 18.10 -0.61 -4.41
C ILE A 307 19.35 -1.01 -3.63
N ILE A 308 20.37 -0.15 -3.61
CA ILE A 308 21.60 -0.34 -2.85
C ILE A 308 22.12 1.01 -2.40
N PHE A 309 22.24 1.21 -1.08
CA PHE A 309 22.88 2.40 -0.51
C PHE A 309 24.27 2.02 0.00
N THR A 310 25.28 2.66 -0.55
CA THR A 310 26.68 2.47 -0.13
C THR A 310 27.23 3.83 0.31
N PRO A 311 27.47 4.06 1.61
CA PRO A 311 28.04 5.31 2.07
C PRO A 311 29.45 5.52 1.51
N ALA A 312 29.75 6.73 1.02
CA ALA A 312 31.09 7.08 0.55
C ALA A 312 32.12 7.07 1.69
N ARG A 313 31.66 7.31 2.92
CA ARG A 313 32.47 7.23 4.15
C ARG A 313 31.59 6.81 5.34
N GLU A 314 32.20 6.23 6.37
CA GLU A 314 31.52 5.91 7.62
C GLU A 314 31.10 7.18 8.39
N CYS A 315 30.03 7.05 9.19
CA CYS A 315 29.65 8.09 10.14
C CYS A 315 30.65 8.17 11.29
N GLY A 316 30.87 9.40 11.82
CA GLY A 316 31.51 9.58 13.11
C GLY A 316 30.57 9.22 14.27
N ASP A 317 31.02 9.39 15.51
CA ASP A 317 30.22 9.01 16.70
C ASP A 317 29.04 9.96 16.95
N ARG A 318 29.18 11.24 16.63
CA ARG A 318 28.10 12.23 16.76
C ARG A 318 27.50 12.52 15.40
N ILE A 319 26.23 12.11 15.24
CA ILE A 319 25.50 12.26 13.99
C ILE A 319 24.72 13.57 13.97
N LEU A 320 23.83 13.75 14.95
CA LEU A 320 22.96 14.92 15.09
C LEU A 320 22.68 15.17 16.57
N GLU A 321 22.77 16.43 16.99
CA GLU A 321 22.32 16.90 18.29
C GLU A 321 21.23 17.94 18.10
N VAL A 322 20.08 17.78 18.76
CA VAL A 322 18.93 18.69 18.74
C VAL A 322 18.67 19.18 20.14
N LYS A 323 18.49 20.52 20.32
CA LYS A 323 18.28 21.17 21.62
C LYS A 323 17.11 22.14 21.56
N ASP A 324 16.13 21.94 22.43
CA ASP A 324 14.97 22.80 22.68
C ASP A 324 14.21 23.23 21.40
N LEU A 325 14.21 22.35 20.39
CA LEU A 325 13.64 22.63 19.08
C LEU A 325 12.11 22.71 19.15
N SER A 326 11.56 23.83 18.66
CA SER A 326 10.11 24.03 18.63
C SER A 326 9.68 24.64 17.30
N LYS A 327 8.45 24.32 16.86
CA LYS A 327 7.84 24.87 15.65
C LYS A 327 6.35 24.97 15.73
N THR A 328 5.84 26.15 15.33
CA THR A 328 4.41 26.45 15.14
C THR A 328 4.19 26.84 13.68
N VAL A 329 3.15 26.37 13.07
CA VAL A 329 2.80 26.70 11.67
C VAL A 329 1.30 27.02 11.60
N ASP A 330 0.95 28.15 11.00
CA ASP A 330 -0.43 28.62 10.86
C ASP A 330 -1.20 28.70 12.20
N GLY A 331 -0.48 29.05 13.28
CA GLY A 331 -1.04 29.12 14.64
C GLY A 331 -1.20 27.76 15.35
N VAL A 332 -0.89 26.66 14.67
CA VAL A 332 -0.90 25.30 15.26
C VAL A 332 0.51 24.93 15.70
N LYS A 333 0.66 24.63 16.99
CA LYS A 333 1.91 24.15 17.58
C LYS A 333 2.13 22.70 17.17
N LEU A 334 3.14 22.46 16.32
CA LEU A 334 3.41 21.12 15.82
C LEU A 334 4.22 20.29 16.82
N PHE A 335 5.26 20.89 17.39
CA PHE A 335 6.08 20.29 18.46
C PHE A 335 6.80 21.35 19.27
N SER A 336 7.22 20.99 20.48
CA SER A 336 7.97 21.86 21.36
C SER A 336 9.03 21.13 22.17
N ASN A 337 10.11 21.85 22.47
CA ASN A 337 11.19 21.40 23.36
C ASN A 337 11.75 20.02 23.00
N LEU A 338 11.94 19.75 21.70
CA LEU A 338 12.55 18.50 21.27
C LEU A 338 14.04 18.50 21.66
N ASN A 339 14.45 17.48 22.39
CA ASN A 339 15.83 17.28 22.86
C ASN A 339 16.24 15.82 22.62
N PHE A 340 17.03 15.56 21.59
CA PHE A 340 17.55 14.24 21.30
C PHE A 340 18.90 14.28 20.60
N THR A 341 19.64 13.18 20.71
CA THR A 341 20.91 12.97 20.01
C THR A 341 20.83 11.72 19.19
N VAL A 342 21.25 11.79 17.93
CA VAL A 342 21.38 10.63 17.04
C VAL A 342 22.81 10.09 17.14
N ASN A 343 22.93 8.82 17.49
CA ASN A 343 24.20 8.12 17.62
C ASN A 343 24.48 7.25 16.38
N LYS A 344 25.69 6.71 16.29
CA LYS A 344 26.06 5.77 15.22
C LYS A 344 25.13 4.55 15.27
N ASP A 345 24.72 4.07 14.07
CA ASP A 345 23.83 2.94 13.84
C ASP A 345 22.37 3.12 14.29
N ASP A 346 21.99 4.32 14.76
CA ASP A 346 20.58 4.62 15.04
C ASP A 346 19.76 4.61 13.74
N LYS A 347 18.67 3.84 13.75
CA LYS A 347 17.62 3.86 12.74
C LYS A 347 16.34 4.28 13.43
N ILE A 348 16.04 5.57 13.34
CA ILE A 348 14.98 6.20 14.11
C ILE A 348 13.73 6.35 13.25
N VAL A 349 12.60 5.85 13.77
CA VAL A 349 11.28 6.25 13.25
C VAL A 349 10.74 7.42 14.07
N PHE A 350 10.31 8.46 13.37
CA PHE A 350 9.58 9.58 13.95
C PHE A 350 8.09 9.36 13.76
N LEU A 351 7.33 9.45 14.83
CA LEU A 351 5.88 9.31 14.86
C LEU A 351 5.23 10.63 15.28
N SER A 352 4.03 10.90 14.80
CA SER A 352 3.17 11.99 15.26
C SER A 352 1.73 11.77 14.78
N ARG A 353 0.74 12.14 15.59
CA ARG A 353 -0.67 12.23 15.13
C ARG A 353 -0.86 13.27 14.02
N ASN A 354 0.00 14.27 13.97
CA ASN A 354 0.04 15.26 12.90
C ASN A 354 1.20 14.99 11.93
N THR A 355 0.90 14.39 10.78
CA THR A 355 1.92 14.06 9.75
C THR A 355 2.72 15.28 9.28
N ARG A 356 2.13 16.49 9.30
CA ARG A 356 2.82 17.74 8.96
C ARG A 356 3.99 18.03 9.91
N ALA A 357 3.91 17.59 11.17
CA ALA A 357 5.00 17.79 12.15
C ALA A 357 6.28 17.06 11.73
N MET A 358 6.15 15.84 11.21
CA MET A 358 7.31 15.04 10.74
C MET A 358 7.95 15.67 9.51
N THR A 359 7.16 16.03 8.51
CA THR A 359 7.65 16.72 7.30
C THR A 359 8.40 18.03 7.67
N ILE A 360 7.83 18.85 8.54
CA ILE A 360 8.45 20.10 8.97
C ILE A 360 9.73 19.85 9.77
N LEU A 361 9.78 18.84 10.63
CA LEU A 361 11.01 18.45 11.31
C LEU A 361 12.12 18.08 10.31
N PHE A 362 11.81 17.26 9.30
CA PHE A 362 12.80 16.89 8.29
C PHE A 362 13.25 18.06 7.41
N GLU A 363 12.33 18.97 7.06
CA GLU A 363 12.66 20.19 6.32
C GLU A 363 13.57 21.14 7.15
N ILE A 364 13.36 21.21 8.49
CA ILE A 364 14.27 21.92 9.40
C ILE A 364 15.66 21.26 9.41
N LEU A 365 15.71 19.93 9.60
CA LEU A 365 16.98 19.18 9.63
C LEU A 365 17.72 19.20 8.28
N LYS A 366 17.03 19.58 7.19
CA LYS A 366 17.60 19.82 5.85
C LYS A 366 17.99 21.28 5.60
N ASP A 367 17.86 22.15 6.58
CA ASP A 367 18.16 23.58 6.46
C ASP A 367 17.23 24.34 5.49
N HIS A 368 16.04 23.78 5.17
CA HIS A 368 15.08 24.41 4.28
C HIS A 368 14.14 25.37 5.03
N ILE A 369 13.84 25.09 6.30
CA ILE A 369 12.96 25.87 7.18
C ILE A 369 13.71 26.15 8.48
N ALA A 370 13.63 27.39 8.98
CA ALA A 370 14.16 27.72 10.28
C ALA A 370 13.22 27.28 11.42
N PRO A 371 13.73 26.76 12.55
CA PRO A 371 12.93 26.54 13.75
C PRO A 371 12.49 27.88 14.36
N ASP A 372 11.45 27.86 15.22
CA ASP A 372 11.04 29.05 15.96
C ASP A 372 11.95 29.27 17.17
N THR A 373 12.31 28.17 17.85
CA THR A 373 13.27 28.18 18.97
C THR A 373 14.15 26.93 18.89
N GLY A 374 15.26 26.97 19.63
CA GLY A 374 16.20 25.87 19.72
C GLY A 374 17.24 25.85 18.60
N SER A 375 18.03 24.80 18.59
CA SER A 375 19.12 24.61 17.62
C SER A 375 19.38 23.14 17.34
N TYR A 376 20.00 22.85 16.21
CA TYR A 376 20.51 21.52 15.89
C TYR A 376 21.88 21.60 15.25
N THR A 377 22.68 20.56 15.46
CA THR A 377 24.05 20.51 14.95
C THR A 377 24.35 19.14 14.37
N TRP A 378 24.70 19.10 13.07
CA TRP A 378 25.18 17.91 12.40
C TRP A 378 26.66 17.67 12.62
N GLY A 379 27.06 16.41 12.73
CA GLY A 379 28.46 16.02 12.77
C GLY A 379 29.20 16.39 11.47
N GLN A 380 30.52 16.70 11.58
CA GLN A 380 31.33 17.16 10.43
C GLN A 380 31.48 16.11 9.31
N THR A 381 31.31 14.81 9.61
CA THR A 381 31.47 13.71 8.64
C THR A 381 30.18 13.35 7.95
N ILE A 382 29.07 14.02 8.25
CA ILE A 382 27.73 13.64 7.83
C ILE A 382 27.42 14.15 6.44
N THR A 383 26.94 13.23 5.60
CA THR A 383 26.37 13.50 4.29
C THR A 383 24.91 13.03 4.27
N LYS A 384 24.00 13.92 3.87
CA LYS A 384 22.56 13.72 3.98
C LYS A 384 21.92 13.46 2.60
N ALA A 385 21.12 12.40 2.46
CA ALA A 385 20.19 12.22 1.35
C ALA A 385 18.74 12.27 1.87
N TYR A 386 17.88 12.96 1.17
CA TYR A 386 16.50 13.21 1.59
C TYR A 386 15.49 12.79 0.53
N LEU A 387 14.52 11.98 0.95
CA LEU A 387 13.31 11.64 0.21
C LEU A 387 12.15 12.41 0.85
N PRO A 388 11.67 13.50 0.25
CA PRO A 388 10.53 14.27 0.76
C PRO A 388 9.21 13.58 0.43
N LEU A 389 8.18 13.85 1.23
CA LEU A 389 6.81 13.40 0.98
C LEU A 389 6.27 13.92 -0.36
N ASP A 390 6.39 15.22 -0.62
CA ASP A 390 6.04 15.84 -1.91
C ASP A 390 7.24 15.88 -2.84
N ASN A 391 7.17 15.09 -3.89
CA ASN A 391 8.20 14.95 -4.92
C ASN A 391 7.88 15.73 -6.21
N GLU A 392 6.68 16.30 -6.36
CA GLU A 392 6.22 16.91 -7.63
C GLU A 392 7.12 18.05 -8.08
N LYS A 393 7.64 18.84 -7.15
CA LYS A 393 8.52 19.98 -7.43
C LYS A 393 9.81 19.60 -8.19
N PHE A 394 10.25 18.33 -8.08
CA PHE A 394 11.47 17.86 -8.76
C PHE A 394 11.23 17.40 -10.21
N PHE A 395 9.97 17.27 -10.64
CA PHE A 395 9.58 16.66 -11.91
C PHE A 395 8.75 17.62 -12.80
N LYS A 396 8.90 18.95 -12.62
CA LYS A 396 8.15 19.94 -13.38
C LYS A 396 8.71 20.18 -14.79
N ASP A 397 9.99 19.91 -14.96
CA ASP A 397 10.71 20.24 -16.21
C ASP A 397 10.41 19.21 -17.30
N ASP A 398 10.30 19.67 -18.55
CA ASP A 398 10.11 18.81 -19.72
C ASP A 398 11.44 18.25 -20.25
N ILE A 399 12.15 17.54 -19.40
CA ILE A 399 13.43 16.88 -19.68
C ILE A 399 13.31 15.35 -19.60
N THR A 400 14.24 14.63 -20.21
CA THR A 400 14.27 13.17 -20.10
C THR A 400 14.70 12.71 -18.70
N LEU A 401 14.38 11.47 -18.32
CA LEU A 401 14.86 10.91 -17.05
C LEU A 401 16.38 10.85 -16.97
N MET A 402 17.05 10.63 -18.11
CA MET A 402 18.50 10.67 -18.20
C MET A 402 19.04 12.06 -17.83
N ASP A 403 18.52 13.11 -18.46
CA ASP A 403 18.92 14.49 -18.21
C ASP A 403 18.56 14.92 -16.78
N TRP A 404 17.41 14.45 -16.28
CA TRP A 404 16.98 14.70 -14.91
C TRP A 404 17.95 14.11 -13.88
N LEU A 405 18.34 12.84 -14.06
CA LEU A 405 19.24 12.17 -13.13
C LEU A 405 20.68 12.73 -13.21
N ALA A 406 21.11 13.14 -14.41
CA ALA A 406 22.41 13.78 -14.65
C ALA A 406 22.64 15.04 -13.82
N GLN A 407 21.58 15.81 -13.48
CA GLN A 407 21.69 17.00 -12.64
C GLN A 407 22.19 16.73 -11.22
N PHE A 408 22.11 15.47 -10.76
CA PHE A 408 22.45 15.06 -9.41
C PHE A 408 23.71 14.18 -9.34
N SER A 409 24.36 13.92 -10.47
CA SER A 409 25.50 13.02 -10.60
C SER A 409 26.76 13.76 -11.06
N GLU A 410 27.90 13.41 -10.50
CA GLU A 410 29.21 13.85 -10.99
C GLU A 410 29.59 13.11 -12.28
N ASP A 411 29.24 11.80 -12.37
CA ASP A 411 29.41 11.00 -13.59
C ASP A 411 28.11 11.06 -14.41
N THR A 412 28.17 11.76 -15.54
CA THR A 412 27.07 11.92 -16.48
C THR A 412 27.12 10.95 -17.68
N SER A 413 27.98 9.93 -17.61
CA SER A 413 28.06 8.94 -18.69
C SER A 413 26.76 8.15 -18.83
N ASP A 414 26.37 7.89 -20.09
CA ASP A 414 25.14 7.18 -20.45
C ASP A 414 25.04 5.81 -19.72
N LEU A 415 26.15 5.08 -19.69
CA LEU A 415 26.20 3.75 -19.06
C LEU A 415 25.92 3.82 -17.55
N TYR A 416 26.50 4.81 -16.86
CA TYR A 416 26.32 5.00 -15.42
C TYR A 416 24.88 5.35 -15.07
N LEU A 417 24.32 6.35 -15.74
CA LEU A 417 22.95 6.81 -15.48
C LEU A 417 21.91 5.75 -15.84
N ARG A 418 22.05 5.09 -17.00
CA ARG A 418 21.19 3.95 -17.39
C ARG A 418 21.28 2.79 -16.39
N GLY A 419 22.45 2.58 -15.79
CA GLY A 419 22.63 1.59 -14.74
C GLY A 419 21.77 1.84 -13.51
N TYR A 420 21.70 3.09 -13.05
CA TYR A 420 20.83 3.46 -11.91
C TYR A 420 19.34 3.45 -12.27
N LEU A 421 18.98 3.97 -13.43
CA LEU A 421 17.59 3.92 -13.91
C LEU A 421 17.14 2.46 -14.14
N GLY A 422 18.00 1.63 -14.69
CA GLY A 422 17.73 0.20 -14.87
C GLY A 422 17.51 -0.54 -13.56
N LYS A 423 18.31 -0.23 -12.50
CA LYS A 423 18.05 -0.73 -11.14
C LYS A 423 16.68 -0.33 -10.62
N MET A 424 16.18 0.85 -11.01
CA MET A 424 14.85 1.35 -10.65
C MET A 424 13.76 0.91 -11.64
N LEU A 425 14.04 -0.14 -12.44
CA LEU A 425 13.11 -0.76 -13.38
C LEU A 425 12.76 0.08 -14.60
N PHE A 426 13.50 1.12 -14.90
CA PHE A 426 13.38 1.84 -16.17
C PHE A 426 14.28 1.20 -17.20
N SER A 427 13.71 0.58 -18.23
CA SER A 427 14.44 -0.17 -19.24
C SER A 427 14.10 0.26 -20.66
N GLY A 428 15.04 0.07 -21.60
CA GLY A 428 14.83 0.41 -23.01
C GLY A 428 14.49 1.90 -23.22
N ASP A 429 13.35 2.17 -23.85
CA ASP A 429 12.89 3.51 -24.15
C ASP A 429 12.32 4.27 -22.94
N GLU A 430 12.07 3.58 -21.82
CA GLU A 430 11.53 4.20 -20.62
C GLU A 430 12.47 5.23 -19.99
N VAL A 431 13.79 5.06 -20.19
CA VAL A 431 14.78 6.04 -19.71
C VAL A 431 14.70 7.39 -20.43
N ASN A 432 14.05 7.42 -21.59
CA ASN A 432 13.81 8.63 -22.38
C ASN A 432 12.44 9.28 -22.10
N LYS A 433 11.63 8.69 -21.21
CA LYS A 433 10.39 9.32 -20.75
C LYS A 433 10.67 10.71 -20.20
N LYS A 434 9.71 11.63 -20.39
CA LYS A 434 9.77 12.95 -19.79
C LYS A 434 9.50 12.89 -18.28
N ALA A 435 10.24 13.67 -17.50
CA ALA A 435 10.14 13.67 -16.04
C ALA A 435 8.73 14.09 -15.56
N ASN A 436 8.08 15.01 -16.27
CA ASN A 436 6.76 15.54 -15.93
C ASN A 436 5.57 14.58 -16.17
N VAL A 437 5.77 13.47 -16.88
CA VAL A 437 4.70 12.48 -17.16
C VAL A 437 4.75 11.23 -16.27
N LEU A 438 5.64 11.22 -15.28
CA LEU A 438 5.82 10.08 -14.39
C LEU A 438 4.64 9.89 -13.42
N SER A 439 4.27 8.63 -13.19
CA SER A 439 3.38 8.26 -12.10
C SER A 439 4.02 8.49 -10.72
N GLY A 440 3.21 8.52 -9.64
CA GLY A 440 3.70 8.68 -8.28
C GLY A 440 4.81 7.68 -7.92
N GLY A 441 4.59 6.39 -8.17
CA GLY A 441 5.58 5.35 -7.89
C GLY A 441 6.84 5.46 -8.76
N GLU A 442 6.73 5.86 -10.02
CA GLU A 442 7.89 6.12 -10.88
C GLU A 442 8.71 7.29 -10.35
N ARG A 443 8.06 8.36 -9.90
CA ARG A 443 8.73 9.51 -9.25
C ARG A 443 9.51 9.10 -8.01
N VAL A 444 8.89 8.32 -7.11
CA VAL A 444 9.58 7.83 -5.90
C VAL A 444 10.78 6.96 -6.26
N ARG A 445 10.67 6.04 -7.23
CA ARG A 445 11.81 5.23 -7.71
C ARG A 445 12.94 6.11 -8.28
N CYS A 446 12.62 7.16 -9.03
CA CYS A 446 13.63 8.12 -9.51
C CYS A 446 14.31 8.86 -8.35
N MET A 447 13.56 9.27 -7.33
CA MET A 447 14.13 9.89 -6.13
C MET A 447 15.04 8.94 -5.36
N ILE A 448 14.70 7.66 -5.28
CA ILE A 448 15.59 6.62 -4.70
C ILE A 448 16.88 6.49 -5.52
N ALA A 449 16.81 6.49 -6.87
CA ALA A 449 18.00 6.50 -7.73
C ALA A 449 18.91 7.72 -7.43
N ARG A 450 18.31 8.90 -7.31
CA ARG A 450 19.02 10.14 -6.91
C ARG A 450 19.70 10.00 -5.55
N MET A 451 19.05 9.36 -4.58
CA MET A 451 19.65 9.13 -3.25
C MET A 451 20.80 8.13 -3.33
N MET A 452 20.68 7.08 -4.13
CA MET A 452 21.73 6.07 -4.33
C MET A 452 23.02 6.70 -4.88
N ILE A 453 22.90 7.59 -5.87
CA ILE A 453 24.06 8.30 -6.48
C ILE A 453 24.80 9.16 -5.46
N ARG A 454 24.10 9.73 -4.48
CA ARG A 454 24.70 10.62 -3.48
C ARG A 454 25.61 9.91 -2.48
N ASN A 455 25.56 8.60 -2.38
CA ASN A 455 26.37 7.80 -1.45
C ASN A 455 26.40 8.37 -0.01
N ALA A 456 25.26 8.87 0.45
CA ALA A 456 25.12 9.50 1.76
C ALA A 456 25.21 8.49 2.90
N ASN A 457 25.71 8.91 4.05
CA ASN A 457 25.78 8.08 5.25
C ASN A 457 24.62 8.32 6.24
N VAL A 458 23.77 9.32 5.98
CA VAL A 458 22.49 9.53 6.67
C VAL A 458 21.37 9.64 5.65
N LEU A 459 20.35 8.82 5.79
CA LEU A 459 19.14 8.84 4.98
C LEU A 459 17.99 9.45 5.78
N ILE A 460 17.35 10.46 5.22
CA ILE A 460 16.15 11.09 5.78
C ILE A 460 14.99 10.72 4.85
N LEU A 461 13.97 10.05 5.36
CA LEU A 461 12.90 9.44 4.57
C LEU A 461 11.54 9.88 5.12
N ASP A 462 10.83 10.71 4.37
CA ASP A 462 9.49 11.15 4.74
C ASP A 462 8.45 10.30 4.03
N THR A 463 7.86 9.37 4.76
CA THR A 463 6.83 8.43 4.30
C THR A 463 7.23 7.70 3.00
N PRO A 464 8.36 6.99 2.99
CA PRO A 464 9.00 6.50 1.77
C PRO A 464 8.24 5.39 1.06
N THR A 465 7.29 4.74 1.73
CA THR A 465 6.50 3.63 1.20
C THR A 465 5.31 4.07 0.37
N ASN A 466 4.90 5.35 0.46
CA ASN A 466 3.79 5.90 -0.31
C ASN A 466 4.02 5.75 -1.82
N HIS A 467 2.99 5.29 -2.52
CA HIS A 467 2.97 5.06 -3.97
C HIS A 467 3.91 3.95 -4.48
N LEU A 468 4.64 3.26 -3.62
CA LEU A 468 5.43 2.09 -4.01
C LEU A 468 4.56 0.83 -4.03
N ASP A 469 4.88 -0.10 -4.94
CA ASP A 469 4.31 -1.44 -4.93
C ASP A 469 5.00 -2.33 -3.89
N LEU A 470 4.34 -3.44 -3.54
CA LEU A 470 4.84 -4.39 -2.55
C LEU A 470 6.28 -4.85 -2.83
N GLU A 471 6.61 -5.08 -4.10
CA GLU A 471 7.94 -5.49 -4.53
C GLU A 471 9.00 -4.40 -4.27
N SER A 472 8.64 -3.14 -4.54
CA SER A 472 9.52 -1.99 -4.28
C SER A 472 9.69 -1.72 -2.79
N ILE A 473 8.61 -1.81 -2.01
CA ILE A 473 8.65 -1.69 -0.54
C ILE A 473 9.55 -2.78 0.05
N GLN A 474 9.39 -4.03 -0.38
CA GLN A 474 10.21 -5.16 0.07
C GLN A 474 11.70 -4.96 -0.24
N ALA A 475 12.03 -4.55 -1.47
CA ALA A 475 13.41 -4.29 -1.88
C ALA A 475 14.04 -3.14 -1.07
N PHE A 476 13.26 -2.10 -0.81
CA PHE A 476 13.68 -0.94 -0.03
C PHE A 476 13.90 -1.31 1.44
N ASN A 477 12.95 -2.01 2.04
CA ASN A 477 13.03 -2.52 3.40
C ASN A 477 14.30 -3.36 3.61
N ASN A 478 14.51 -4.38 2.77
CA ASN A 478 15.67 -5.26 2.82
C ASN A 478 17.01 -4.50 2.71
N THR A 479 17.01 -3.40 1.97
CA THR A 479 18.18 -2.56 1.81
C THR A 479 18.44 -1.71 3.04
N LEU A 480 17.41 -1.11 3.63
CA LEU A 480 17.55 -0.28 4.83
C LEU A 480 17.95 -1.10 6.06
N VAL A 481 17.43 -2.33 6.18
CA VAL A 481 17.86 -3.27 7.24
C VAL A 481 19.36 -3.53 7.18
N LYS A 482 19.93 -3.65 5.98
CA LYS A 482 21.37 -3.92 5.75
C LYS A 482 22.23 -2.65 5.68
N PHE A 483 21.62 -1.49 5.64
CA PHE A 483 22.36 -0.24 5.51
C PHE A 483 23.20 0.06 6.75
N LYS A 484 24.49 0.36 6.54
CA LYS A 484 25.49 0.62 7.61
C LYS A 484 25.58 2.09 8.02
N GLY A 485 24.65 2.93 7.60
CA GLY A 485 24.54 4.34 8.02
C GLY A 485 23.32 4.55 8.89
N ASN A 486 23.05 5.80 9.22
CA ASN A 486 21.88 6.18 10.00
C ASN A 486 20.66 6.41 9.13
N VAL A 487 19.48 6.07 9.65
CA VAL A 487 18.19 6.30 9.02
C VAL A 487 17.32 7.12 9.96
N LEU A 488 16.79 8.23 9.45
CA LEU A 488 15.77 9.04 10.10
C LEU A 488 14.52 8.95 9.21
N MET A 489 13.45 8.33 9.68
CA MET A 489 12.29 8.10 8.82
C MET A 489 10.98 8.39 9.52
N SER A 490 9.96 8.72 8.74
CA SER A 490 8.55 8.61 9.11
C SER A 490 7.91 7.55 8.22
N SER A 491 6.97 6.79 8.74
CA SER A 491 6.20 5.82 7.95
C SER A 491 4.86 5.52 8.63
N HIS A 492 3.90 5.07 7.85
CA HIS A 492 2.64 4.47 8.32
C HIS A 492 2.61 2.96 8.05
N ASP A 493 3.63 2.42 7.39
CA ASP A 493 3.78 0.99 7.12
C ASP A 493 4.37 0.32 8.36
N HIS A 494 3.53 -0.47 9.05
CA HIS A 494 3.86 -1.13 10.30
C HIS A 494 5.09 -2.05 10.17
N GLU A 495 5.09 -2.93 9.16
CA GLU A 495 6.18 -3.88 8.92
C GLU A 495 7.50 -3.17 8.57
N PHE A 496 7.40 -2.05 7.85
CA PHE A 496 8.57 -1.24 7.52
C PHE A 496 9.18 -0.58 8.77
N ILE A 497 8.33 -0.09 9.68
CA ILE A 497 8.78 0.45 10.97
C ILE A 497 9.41 -0.65 11.81
N GLN A 498 8.69 -1.75 12.03
CA GLN A 498 9.10 -2.86 12.89
C GLN A 498 10.44 -3.46 12.48
N THR A 499 10.68 -3.60 11.17
CA THR A 499 11.89 -4.27 10.67
C THR A 499 13.09 -3.36 10.49
N VAL A 500 12.89 -2.07 10.23
CA VAL A 500 13.97 -1.12 9.95
C VAL A 500 14.42 -0.37 11.20
N SER A 501 13.47 0.08 12.05
CA SER A 501 13.82 0.94 13.19
C SER A 501 14.32 0.15 14.40
N ASN A 502 15.25 0.75 15.13
CA ASN A 502 15.71 0.30 16.45
C ASN A 502 15.44 1.32 17.55
N ARG A 503 14.83 2.45 17.19
CA ARG A 503 14.50 3.53 18.12
C ARG A 503 13.29 4.31 17.62
N ILE A 504 12.39 4.67 18.52
CA ILE A 504 11.15 5.38 18.24
C ILE A 504 11.18 6.73 18.94
N ILE A 505 10.90 7.79 18.20
CA ILE A 505 10.72 9.14 18.72
C ILE A 505 9.34 9.63 18.29
N GLU A 506 8.39 9.72 19.24
CA GLU A 506 7.09 10.32 18.98
C GLU A 506 7.09 11.78 19.39
N ILE A 507 6.68 12.67 18.47
CA ILE A 507 6.70 14.12 18.65
C ILE A 507 5.30 14.70 18.67
N GLY A 508 5.07 15.67 19.52
CA GLY A 508 3.78 16.33 19.66
C GLY A 508 3.86 17.74 20.26
N PRO A 509 2.70 18.41 20.40
CA PRO A 509 2.63 19.79 20.89
C PRO A 509 3.31 20.00 22.26
N ASN A 510 3.31 18.98 23.12
CA ASN A 510 3.80 19.08 24.49
C ASN A 510 5.15 18.39 24.72
N GLY A 511 5.92 18.10 23.66
CA GLY A 511 7.26 17.54 23.77
C GLY A 511 7.50 16.32 22.90
N MET A 512 8.17 15.31 23.45
CA MET A 512 8.52 14.08 22.76
C MET A 512 8.58 12.87 23.70
N ILE A 513 8.41 11.68 23.13
CA ILE A 513 8.67 10.39 23.76
C ILE A 513 9.81 9.75 22.99
N ASP A 514 10.87 9.30 23.66
CA ASP A 514 12.05 8.69 23.05
C ASP A 514 12.29 7.32 23.68
N LYS A 515 12.22 6.24 22.88
CA LYS A 515 12.34 4.87 23.36
C LYS A 515 13.20 4.02 22.42
N LEU A 516 14.09 3.23 23.03
CA LEU A 516 14.88 2.19 22.37
C LEU A 516 14.15 0.86 22.54
N MET A 517 13.22 0.56 21.66
CA MET A 517 12.41 -0.66 21.68
C MET A 517 11.83 -0.94 20.30
N GLU A 518 11.31 -2.14 20.12
CA GLU A 518 10.59 -2.53 18.90
C GLU A 518 9.22 -1.86 18.83
N TYR A 519 8.68 -1.73 17.63
CA TYR A 519 7.46 -0.98 17.39
C TYR A 519 6.23 -1.66 18.00
N ASP A 520 6.14 -3.00 17.93
CA ASP A 520 5.03 -3.77 18.52
C ASP A 520 4.98 -3.60 20.05
N ASP A 521 6.15 -3.59 20.70
CA ASP A 521 6.24 -3.35 22.14
C ASP A 521 5.81 -1.91 22.48
N TYR A 522 6.18 -0.94 21.61
CA TYR A 522 5.83 0.47 21.81
C TYR A 522 4.33 0.72 21.78
N ILE A 523 3.61 0.13 20.83
CA ILE A 523 2.17 0.34 20.69
C ILE A 523 1.35 -0.45 21.71
N SER A 524 1.87 -1.55 22.23
CA SER A 524 1.19 -2.42 23.21
C SER A 524 1.43 -2.03 24.69
N ASP A 525 2.35 -1.09 24.96
CA ASP A 525 2.69 -0.67 26.32
C ASP A 525 1.70 0.38 26.86
N ASP A 526 0.94 0.00 27.89
CA ASP A 526 -0.07 0.85 28.55
C ASP A 526 0.53 2.16 29.08
N HIS A 527 1.76 2.12 29.61
CA HIS A 527 2.43 3.32 30.13
C HIS A 527 2.77 4.30 29.01
N ILE A 528 3.17 3.78 27.85
CA ILE A 528 3.43 4.61 26.67
C ILE A 528 2.11 5.21 26.17
N ALA A 529 1.01 4.45 26.18
CA ALA A 529 -0.31 4.97 25.81
C ALA A 529 -0.70 6.20 26.68
N GLU A 530 -0.47 6.15 27.99
CA GLU A 530 -0.68 7.30 28.88
C GLU A 530 0.23 8.50 28.53
N LEU A 531 1.50 8.25 28.21
CA LEU A 531 2.45 9.32 27.80
C LEU A 531 2.02 9.95 26.48
N ARG A 532 1.54 9.16 25.53
CA ARG A 532 1.02 9.62 24.23
C ARG A 532 -0.18 10.55 24.44
N GLU A 533 -1.13 10.21 25.30
CA GLU A 533 -2.26 11.09 25.60
C GLU A 533 -1.80 12.46 26.15
N ARG A 534 -0.85 12.49 27.09
CA ARG A 534 -0.26 13.74 27.61
C ARG A 534 0.49 14.54 26.55
N LEU A 535 1.11 13.86 25.61
CA LEU A 535 1.86 14.49 24.52
C LEU A 535 0.97 15.32 23.61
N TYR A 536 -0.29 14.89 23.41
CA TYR A 536 -1.24 15.52 22.49
C TYR A 536 -2.37 16.32 23.17
N GLN A 537 -2.47 16.32 24.50
CA GLN A 537 -3.36 17.22 25.23
C GLN A 537 -2.96 18.69 25.04
#